data_518f9bbdec2e8cc81a176b0b6e5590e4
#
_entry.id   518f9bbdec2e8cc81a176b0b6e5590e4
#
_cell.length_a   1.000
_cell.length_b   1.000
_cell.length_c   1.000
_cell.angle_alpha   90.00
_cell.angle_beta   90.00
_cell.angle_gamma   90.00
#
_symmetry.space_group_name_H-M   'P 1'
#
loop_
_entity.id
_entity.type
_entity.pdbx_description
1 polymer ?
#
loop_
_entity_poly.entity_id
_entity_poly.type
_entity_poly.pdbx_seq_one_letter_code
_entity_poly.pdbx_strand_id
1 'polypeptide(L)'
;LFPYTTLFRSCPFCPGREFMTPPEVGAYRPPDAQGLASWTVRTVPNQAAVLHIEGKVERRGEGLYDMMNGIGAHEVVVETPDHDGRFINFPAGKIEEVARMWRDRAEDLGRDPRFRYIQIVRNYGPSAGANLSHPHSQIIALPVIPRVVREELTHAYDYWCNKERCIFCDMLAQDLKSRRVIYENDWFVAMQPFASRSSYETWVCPREHSSSFVTNPVDLASFADALQTVLSAIADALGNPAYNLIIHSAPLKVDRLIERPRTHLENLYHWHLEIVPRVRRIAGFEYGTGFFVNPELPEDAAEYLRGIIARKKGDGGI
;
A
#
# COMPACT_ATOMS: atom_id res chain seq x y z
N LEU A 1 -7.91 24.89 0.22
CA LEU A 1 -7.05 24.87 -0.97
C LEU A 1 -5.81 25.69 -0.67
N PHE A 2 -4.74 25.07 -0.21
CA PHE A 2 -3.44 25.73 -0.08
C PHE A 2 -2.78 25.77 -1.46
N PRO A 3 -2.28 26.92 -1.93
CA PRO A 3 -1.62 27.01 -3.21
C PRO A 3 -0.28 26.26 -3.17
N TYR A 4 -0.07 25.40 -4.14
CA TYR A 4 1.10 24.54 -4.34
C TYR A 4 2.46 25.26 -4.55
N THR A 5 2.52 26.57 -4.41
CA THR A 5 3.68 27.39 -4.79
C THR A 5 4.34 28.16 -3.68
N THR A 6 4.19 27.76 -2.43
CA THR A 6 4.87 28.47 -1.34
C THR A 6 5.98 27.64 -0.73
N LEU A 7 7.18 27.81 -1.31
CA LEU A 7 8.47 27.90 -0.64
C LEU A 7 8.88 26.71 0.25
N PHE A 8 9.91 26.03 -0.21
CA PHE A 8 10.84 25.11 0.51
C PHE A 8 11.13 25.47 2.00
N ARG A 9 10.70 26.63 2.47
CA ARG A 9 10.96 27.13 3.83
C ARG A 9 9.92 26.68 4.88
N SER A 10 8.85 25.96 4.53
CA SER A 10 7.75 25.67 5.46
C SER A 10 7.29 24.20 5.51
N CYS A 11 8.01 23.24 4.91
CA CYS A 11 7.61 21.83 4.96
C CYS A 11 7.80 21.27 6.38
N PRO A 12 6.73 20.73 7.03
CA PRO A 12 6.81 20.20 8.39
C PRO A 12 7.60 18.89 8.52
N PHE A 13 7.89 18.24 7.39
CA PHE A 13 8.59 16.95 7.37
C PHE A 13 10.10 17.09 7.19
N CYS A 14 10.62 18.28 6.89
CA CYS A 14 12.05 18.50 6.77
C CYS A 14 12.75 18.43 8.14
N PRO A 15 13.99 17.91 8.21
CA PRO A 15 14.80 17.91 9.42
C PRO A 15 14.94 19.29 10.05
N GLY A 16 14.93 19.35 11.38
CA GLY A 16 14.95 20.59 12.15
C GLY A 16 13.58 21.28 12.29
N ARG A 17 12.50 20.63 11.80
CA ARG A 17 11.13 21.13 11.90
C ARG A 17 10.18 20.16 12.59
N GLU A 18 10.71 19.25 13.38
CA GLU A 18 9.98 18.25 14.12
C GLU A 18 8.89 18.85 15.01
N PHE A 19 9.10 20.08 15.50
CA PHE A 19 8.14 20.84 16.30
C PHE A 19 6.87 21.26 15.53
N MET A 20 6.88 21.18 14.20
CA MET A 20 5.71 21.49 13.35
C MET A 20 4.76 20.31 13.18
N THR A 21 5.12 19.13 13.69
CA THR A 21 4.32 17.91 13.65
C THR A 21 3.97 17.49 15.08
N PRO A 22 2.94 16.67 15.29
CA PRO A 22 2.77 15.98 16.57
C PRO A 22 4.03 15.20 16.96
N PRO A 23 4.18 14.84 18.26
CA PRO A 23 5.28 14.00 18.71
C PRO A 23 5.37 12.72 17.89
N GLU A 24 6.59 12.29 17.58
CA GLU A 24 6.82 11.06 16.83
C GLU A 24 6.38 9.83 17.62
N VAL A 25 5.79 8.86 16.92
CA VAL A 25 5.40 7.55 17.46
C VAL A 25 6.34 6.43 17.02
N GLY A 26 7.28 6.73 16.12
CA GLY A 26 8.33 5.82 15.68
C GLY A 26 9.38 6.57 14.86
N ALA A 27 10.65 6.17 14.99
CA ALA A 27 11.71 6.68 14.13
C ALA A 27 12.88 5.70 14.10
N TYR A 28 13.50 5.59 12.91
CA TYR A 28 14.80 4.95 12.77
C TYR A 28 15.88 6.03 12.72
N ARG A 29 16.99 5.76 13.39
CA ARG A 29 18.13 6.67 13.50
C ARG A 29 19.43 5.92 13.29
N PRO A 30 20.46 6.56 12.65
CA PRO A 30 21.80 6.01 12.64
C PRO A 30 22.32 5.81 14.07
N PRO A 31 23.25 4.86 14.31
CA PRO A 31 23.79 4.60 15.64
C PRO A 31 24.50 5.80 16.28
N ASP A 32 25.02 6.72 15.46
CA ASP A 32 25.71 7.94 15.85
C ASP A 32 24.81 9.18 15.86
N ALA A 33 23.50 8.99 15.75
CA ALA A 33 22.54 10.07 15.67
C ALA A 33 22.58 10.98 16.90
N GLN A 34 22.68 12.29 16.66
CA GLN A 34 22.60 13.31 17.71
C GLN A 34 21.33 14.14 17.51
N GLY A 35 20.46 14.11 18.52
CA GLY A 35 19.23 14.92 18.55
C GLY A 35 18.08 14.36 17.70
N LEU A 36 16.95 15.06 17.76
CA LEU A 36 15.69 14.65 17.13
C LEU A 36 15.72 14.72 15.60
N ALA A 37 16.55 15.57 15.03
CA ALA A 37 16.63 15.78 13.58
C ALA A 37 17.44 14.71 12.82
N SER A 38 18.10 13.79 13.54
CA SER A 38 18.96 12.75 12.95
C SER A 38 18.19 11.44 12.75
N TRP A 39 17.15 11.46 11.95
CA TRP A 39 16.35 10.28 11.60
C TRP A 39 16.52 9.90 10.13
N THR A 40 16.29 8.65 9.81
CA THR A 40 16.25 8.11 8.44
C THR A 40 14.81 7.87 7.95
N VAL A 41 13.95 7.37 8.83
CA VAL A 41 12.49 7.25 8.65
C VAL A 41 11.83 7.70 9.95
N ARG A 42 10.74 8.44 9.85
CA ARG A 42 10.04 8.99 11.01
C ARG A 42 8.53 8.87 10.85
N THR A 43 7.84 8.47 11.91
CA THR A 43 6.38 8.36 11.91
C THR A 43 5.77 9.28 12.94
N VAL A 44 4.74 10.02 12.53
CA VAL A 44 3.99 10.95 13.38
C VAL A 44 2.49 10.75 13.20
N PRO A 45 1.65 11.03 14.21
CA PRO A 45 0.22 11.15 14.01
C PRO A 45 -0.11 12.21 12.94
N ASN A 46 -1.09 11.93 12.09
CA ASN A 46 -1.49 12.90 11.06
C ASN A 46 -2.24 14.08 11.71
N GLN A 47 -1.77 15.30 11.47
CA GLN A 47 -2.42 16.52 11.95
C GLN A 47 -3.82 16.73 11.38
N ALA A 48 -4.06 16.26 10.15
CA ALA A 48 -5.36 16.26 9.49
C ALA A 48 -5.95 14.84 9.46
N ALA A 49 -5.94 14.19 10.62
CA ALA A 49 -6.38 12.80 10.74
C ALA A 49 -7.86 12.65 10.34
N VAL A 50 -8.16 11.62 9.55
CA VAL A 50 -9.54 11.24 9.21
C VAL A 50 -10.22 10.43 10.31
N LEU A 51 -9.41 9.84 11.21
CA LEU A 51 -9.84 9.10 12.39
C LEU A 51 -8.99 9.52 13.59
N HIS A 52 -9.56 9.44 14.78
CA HIS A 52 -8.91 9.83 16.04
C HIS A 52 -8.80 8.64 16.99
N ILE A 53 -7.67 8.53 17.69
CA ILE A 53 -7.42 7.40 18.59
C ILE A 53 -8.14 7.54 19.94
N GLU A 54 -8.48 8.76 20.33
CA GLU A 54 -9.15 9.07 21.57
C GLU A 54 -10.64 8.73 21.52
N GLY A 55 -11.15 8.14 22.61
CA GLY A 55 -12.57 7.85 22.77
C GLY A 55 -12.91 6.36 22.56
N LYS A 56 -14.20 6.10 22.46
CA LYS A 56 -14.77 4.76 22.32
C LYS A 56 -15.45 4.61 20.97
N VAL A 57 -15.40 3.40 20.43
CA VAL A 57 -16.22 3.02 19.26
C VAL A 57 -17.67 2.90 19.74
N GLU A 58 -18.47 3.90 19.44
CA GLU A 58 -19.89 3.94 19.76
C GLU A 58 -20.70 3.70 18.48
N ARG A 59 -21.42 2.59 18.45
CA ARG A 59 -22.37 2.29 17.36
C ARG A 59 -23.75 2.69 17.81
N ARG A 60 -24.47 3.42 16.95
CA ARG A 60 -25.85 3.84 17.20
C ARG A 60 -26.68 3.77 15.92
N GLY A 61 -27.95 3.48 16.09
CA GLY A 61 -28.92 3.50 15.00
C GLY A 61 -29.82 4.73 15.06
N GLU A 62 -30.16 5.28 13.91
CA GLU A 62 -31.19 6.30 13.77
C GLU A 62 -32.17 5.85 12.67
N GLY A 63 -33.28 5.27 13.08
CA GLY A 63 -34.20 4.61 12.17
C GLY A 63 -33.52 3.44 11.43
N LEU A 64 -33.38 3.54 10.11
CA LEU A 64 -32.71 2.54 9.26
C LEU A 64 -31.20 2.80 9.10
N TYR A 65 -30.67 3.87 9.68
CA TYR A 65 -29.29 4.28 9.47
C TYR A 65 -28.42 3.88 10.66
N ASP A 66 -27.29 3.24 10.36
CA ASP A 66 -26.25 2.94 11.35
C ASP A 66 -25.15 3.99 11.28
N MET A 67 -24.73 4.45 12.46
CA MET A 67 -23.67 5.43 12.62
C MET A 67 -22.65 4.95 13.63
N MET A 68 -21.42 5.44 13.52
CA MET A 68 -20.38 5.23 14.52
C MET A 68 -19.46 6.43 14.59
N ASN A 69 -18.77 6.57 15.74
CA ASN A 69 -17.73 7.58 15.89
C ASN A 69 -16.54 7.27 14.99
N GLY A 70 -15.85 8.31 14.50
CA GLY A 70 -14.64 8.22 13.71
C GLY A 70 -13.40 7.82 14.54
N ILE A 71 -13.50 6.69 15.28
CA ILE A 71 -12.38 6.14 16.07
C ILE A 71 -11.46 5.33 15.18
N GLY A 72 -10.16 5.54 15.36
CA GLY A 72 -9.10 4.87 14.61
C GLY A 72 -7.77 5.52 14.86
N ALA A 73 -6.74 5.16 14.11
CA ALA A 73 -5.48 5.88 14.10
C ALA A 73 -5.14 6.29 12.67
N HIS A 74 -4.48 7.43 12.52
CA HIS A 74 -3.98 7.87 11.23
C HIS A 74 -2.58 8.44 11.42
N GLU A 75 -1.59 7.71 10.94
CA GLU A 75 -0.18 8.04 11.03
C GLU A 75 0.40 8.38 9.67
N VAL A 76 1.40 9.25 9.65
CA VAL A 76 2.20 9.60 8.47
C VAL A 76 3.62 9.09 8.69
N VAL A 77 4.09 8.27 7.78
CA VAL A 77 5.49 7.82 7.71
C VAL A 77 6.25 8.74 6.77
N VAL A 78 7.14 9.55 7.30
CA VAL A 78 8.07 10.38 6.52
C VAL A 78 9.24 9.49 6.12
N GLU A 79 9.36 9.22 4.83
CA GLU A 79 10.17 8.13 4.27
C GLU A 79 11.67 8.46 4.16
N THR A 80 12.02 9.73 4.19
CA THR A 80 13.39 10.22 4.07
C THR A 80 13.51 11.63 4.66
N PRO A 81 14.66 12.04 5.17
CA PRO A 81 14.91 13.45 5.51
C PRO A 81 15.05 14.35 4.26
N ASP A 82 15.32 13.78 3.10
CA ASP A 82 15.44 14.53 1.85
C ASP A 82 14.06 14.94 1.30
N HIS A 83 13.82 16.25 1.22
CA HIS A 83 12.56 16.81 0.72
C HIS A 83 12.30 16.47 -0.75
N ASP A 84 13.34 16.43 -1.56
CA ASP A 84 13.28 16.21 -2.99
C ASP A 84 13.46 14.75 -3.39
N GLY A 85 13.67 13.88 -2.39
CA GLY A 85 13.77 12.45 -2.56
C GLY A 85 12.53 11.91 -3.33
N ARG A 86 12.75 10.90 -4.15
CA ARG A 86 11.67 10.20 -4.86
C ARG A 86 11.75 8.73 -4.52
N PHE A 87 10.65 8.19 -4.01
CA PHE A 87 10.58 6.79 -3.60
C PHE A 87 11.07 5.82 -4.67
N ILE A 88 10.76 6.11 -5.93
CA ILE A 88 11.19 5.35 -7.08
C ILE A 88 12.71 5.33 -7.28
N ASN A 89 13.41 6.37 -6.80
CA ASN A 89 14.86 6.48 -6.89
C ASN A 89 15.56 6.02 -5.59
N PHE A 90 14.79 5.57 -4.59
CA PHE A 90 15.38 5.06 -3.37
C PHE A 90 16.13 3.77 -3.67
N PRO A 91 17.33 3.57 -3.11
CA PRO A 91 17.97 2.27 -3.15
C PRO A 91 17.11 1.24 -2.42
N ALA A 92 17.22 -0.04 -2.82
CA ALA A 92 16.40 -1.12 -2.26
C ALA A 92 16.44 -1.17 -0.72
N GLY A 93 17.61 -0.98 -0.12
CA GLY A 93 17.74 -0.93 1.34
C GLY A 93 16.96 0.21 2.00
N LYS A 94 16.74 1.34 1.29
CA LYS A 94 15.89 2.42 1.79
C LYS A 94 14.41 2.09 1.70
N ILE A 95 13.98 1.41 0.64
CA ILE A 95 12.61 0.90 0.51
C ILE A 95 12.36 -0.17 1.57
N GLU A 96 13.32 -1.06 1.83
CA GLU A 96 13.27 -2.04 2.91
C GLU A 96 13.06 -1.38 4.28
N GLU A 97 13.83 -0.33 4.58
CA GLU A 97 13.70 0.43 5.83
C GLU A 97 12.30 1.04 5.99
N VAL A 98 11.74 1.62 4.93
CA VAL A 98 10.37 2.16 4.93
C VAL A 98 9.34 1.04 5.13
N ALA A 99 9.47 -0.08 4.42
CA ALA A 99 8.57 -1.23 4.56
C ALA A 99 8.64 -1.84 5.97
N ARG A 100 9.80 -1.84 6.60
CA ARG A 100 9.97 -2.25 8.00
C ARG A 100 9.21 -1.31 8.94
N MET A 101 9.29 0.01 8.72
CA MET A 101 8.50 0.98 9.49
C MET A 101 7.00 0.77 9.31
N TRP A 102 6.53 0.46 8.09
CA TRP A 102 5.12 0.13 7.87
C TRP A 102 4.68 -1.06 8.71
N ARG A 103 5.50 -2.11 8.78
CA ARG A 103 5.19 -3.31 9.57
C ARG A 103 5.22 -3.02 11.07
N ASP A 104 6.27 -2.38 11.57
CA ASP A 104 6.44 -2.09 13.00
C ASP A 104 5.26 -1.25 13.51
N ARG A 105 4.85 -0.21 12.74
CA ARG A 105 3.72 0.62 13.13
C ARG A 105 2.38 -0.10 13.00
N ALA A 106 2.20 -0.89 11.94
CA ALA A 106 0.98 -1.67 11.76
C ALA A 106 0.82 -2.74 12.85
N GLU A 107 1.91 -3.38 13.26
CA GLU A 107 1.92 -4.34 14.37
C GLU A 107 1.57 -3.66 15.71
N ASP A 108 2.16 -2.50 15.99
CA ASP A 108 1.86 -1.73 17.20
C ASP A 108 0.38 -1.31 17.25
N LEU A 109 -0.14 -0.72 16.19
CA LEU A 109 -1.55 -0.35 16.07
C LEU A 109 -2.47 -1.58 16.15
N GLY A 110 -2.04 -2.72 15.63
CA GLY A 110 -2.78 -3.98 15.66
C GLY A 110 -3.01 -4.55 17.05
N ARG A 111 -2.26 -4.10 18.06
CA ARG A 111 -2.45 -4.48 19.49
C ARG A 111 -3.71 -3.84 20.10
N ASP A 112 -4.20 -2.74 19.52
CA ASP A 112 -5.44 -2.12 20.01
C ASP A 112 -6.65 -2.98 19.64
N PRO A 113 -7.41 -3.49 20.65
CA PRO A 113 -8.54 -4.39 20.41
C PRO A 113 -9.70 -3.75 19.64
N ARG A 114 -9.75 -2.41 19.52
CA ARG A 114 -10.77 -1.67 18.78
C ARG A 114 -10.59 -1.80 17.28
N PHE A 115 -9.35 -2.05 16.79
CA PHE A 115 -9.06 -2.06 15.37
C PHE A 115 -9.31 -3.43 14.74
N ARG A 116 -9.80 -3.42 13.52
CA ARG A 116 -10.11 -4.58 12.70
C ARG A 116 -9.25 -4.69 11.46
N TYR A 117 -8.79 -3.55 10.95
CA TYR A 117 -8.03 -3.49 9.71
C TYR A 117 -6.97 -2.38 9.77
N ILE A 118 -5.82 -2.64 9.16
CA ILE A 118 -4.75 -1.65 8.97
C ILE A 118 -4.60 -1.42 7.47
N GLN A 119 -4.82 -0.19 7.03
CA GLN A 119 -4.59 0.22 5.65
C GLN A 119 -3.26 0.97 5.56
N ILE A 120 -2.36 0.48 4.71
CA ILE A 120 -1.12 1.15 4.37
C ILE A 120 -1.27 1.67 2.95
N VAL A 121 -1.06 2.98 2.76
CA VAL A 121 -1.18 3.64 1.46
C VAL A 121 -0.05 4.64 1.25
N ARG A 122 0.36 4.80 0.01
CA ARG A 122 1.23 5.86 -0.43
C ARG A 122 0.62 6.57 -1.64
N ASN A 123 0.51 7.88 -1.54
CA ASN A 123 0.05 8.72 -2.65
C ASN A 123 1.23 9.52 -3.19
N TYR A 124 1.47 9.45 -4.48
CA TYR A 124 2.49 10.24 -5.15
C TYR A 124 1.89 11.13 -6.22
N GLY A 125 2.16 12.42 -6.11
CA GLY A 125 1.65 13.43 -7.03
C GLY A 125 0.20 13.88 -6.75
N PRO A 126 -0.17 15.09 -7.22
CA PRO A 126 -1.46 15.71 -6.92
C PRO A 126 -2.67 14.92 -7.42
N SER A 127 -2.59 14.32 -8.60
CA SER A 127 -3.70 13.51 -9.17
C SER A 127 -3.93 12.19 -8.44
N ALA A 128 -2.95 11.75 -7.62
CA ALA A 128 -3.10 10.61 -6.72
C ALA A 128 -3.53 11.02 -5.29
N GLY A 129 -3.77 12.32 -5.03
CA GLY A 129 -4.22 12.83 -3.74
C GLY A 129 -3.09 13.17 -2.75
N ALA A 130 -1.83 13.27 -3.22
CA ALA A 130 -0.75 13.76 -2.37
C ALA A 130 -0.90 15.26 -2.10
N ASN A 131 -0.94 15.65 -0.82
CA ASN A 131 -1.02 17.05 -0.40
C ASN A 131 0.34 17.71 -0.18
N LEU A 132 1.38 16.91 0.08
CA LEU A 132 2.76 17.35 0.29
C LEU A 132 3.67 16.62 -0.69
N SER A 133 4.71 17.32 -1.17
CA SER A 133 5.72 16.76 -2.07
C SER A 133 6.76 15.91 -1.35
N HIS A 134 7.06 16.22 -0.08
CA HIS A 134 8.00 15.45 0.73
C HIS A 134 7.58 13.97 0.77
N PRO A 135 8.46 13.02 0.49
CA PRO A 135 8.13 11.60 0.42
C PRO A 135 7.51 11.09 1.72
N HIS A 136 6.29 10.60 1.62
CA HIS A 136 5.56 10.06 2.77
C HIS A 136 4.54 9.01 2.35
N SER A 137 4.24 8.12 3.28
CA SER A 137 3.12 7.18 3.23
C SER A 137 2.24 7.32 4.47
N GLN A 138 1.13 6.62 4.50
CA GLN A 138 0.14 6.74 5.56
C GLN A 138 -0.28 5.35 6.04
N ILE A 139 -0.49 5.24 7.35
CA ILE A 139 -1.01 4.04 8.00
C ILE A 139 -2.30 4.44 8.72
N ILE A 140 -3.40 3.76 8.38
CA ILE A 140 -4.72 4.07 8.91
C ILE A 140 -5.29 2.81 9.55
N ALA A 141 -5.50 2.86 10.87
CA ALA A 141 -6.14 1.77 11.61
C ALA A 141 -7.64 2.02 11.71
N LEU A 142 -8.43 1.02 11.35
CA LEU A 142 -9.87 1.10 11.20
C LEU A 142 -10.58 0.15 12.16
N PRO A 143 -11.69 0.57 12.81
CA PRO A 143 -12.49 -0.28 13.68
C PRO A 143 -13.48 -1.18 12.90
N VAL A 144 -13.45 -1.10 11.57
CA VAL A 144 -14.28 -1.88 10.63
C VAL A 144 -13.43 -2.41 9.49
N ILE A 145 -13.89 -3.49 8.86
CA ILE A 145 -13.28 -4.01 7.63
C ILE A 145 -13.81 -3.18 6.46
N PRO A 146 -12.93 -2.57 5.62
CA PRO A 146 -13.33 -1.81 4.43
C PRO A 146 -14.16 -2.66 3.45
N ARG A 147 -15.03 -1.99 2.68
CA ARG A 147 -15.91 -2.66 1.73
C ARG A 147 -15.15 -3.53 0.72
N VAL A 148 -14.09 -2.99 0.12
CA VAL A 148 -13.30 -3.71 -0.89
C VAL A 148 -12.69 -4.99 -0.30
N VAL A 149 -12.05 -4.90 0.86
CA VAL A 149 -11.47 -6.07 1.55
C VAL A 149 -12.54 -7.08 1.96
N ARG A 150 -13.73 -6.61 2.33
CA ARG A 150 -14.87 -7.50 2.65
C ARG A 150 -15.35 -8.24 1.41
N GLU A 151 -15.43 -7.59 0.26
CA GLU A 151 -15.80 -8.20 -1.03
C GLU A 151 -14.76 -9.27 -1.42
N GLU A 152 -13.47 -8.95 -1.34
CA GLU A 152 -12.38 -9.90 -1.59
C GLU A 152 -12.48 -11.14 -0.68
N LEU A 153 -12.66 -10.94 0.62
CA LEU A 153 -12.84 -12.02 1.58
C LEU A 153 -14.07 -12.87 1.31
N THR A 154 -15.18 -12.24 0.90
CA THR A 154 -16.43 -12.96 0.59
C THR A 154 -16.21 -13.88 -0.61
N HIS A 155 -15.63 -13.38 -1.70
CA HIS A 155 -15.34 -14.18 -2.88
C HIS A 155 -14.28 -15.26 -2.61
N ALA A 156 -13.25 -14.93 -1.82
CA ALA A 156 -12.25 -15.91 -1.42
C ALA A 156 -12.86 -17.06 -0.60
N TYR A 157 -13.78 -16.73 0.30
CA TYR A 157 -14.51 -17.72 1.08
C TYR A 157 -15.42 -18.60 0.20
N ASP A 158 -16.18 -18.00 -0.71
CA ASP A 158 -17.06 -18.74 -1.63
C ASP A 158 -16.24 -19.67 -2.54
N TYR A 159 -15.08 -19.22 -2.98
CA TYR A 159 -14.14 -20.06 -3.74
C TYR A 159 -13.61 -21.21 -2.89
N TRP A 160 -13.19 -20.93 -1.64
CA TRP A 160 -12.73 -21.97 -0.71
C TRP A 160 -13.78 -23.03 -0.45
N CYS A 161 -15.03 -22.64 -0.24
CA CYS A 161 -16.13 -23.60 -0.03
C CYS A 161 -16.30 -24.61 -1.17
N ASN A 162 -15.94 -24.23 -2.39
CA ASN A 162 -16.07 -25.06 -3.59
C ASN A 162 -14.79 -25.79 -3.97
N LYS A 163 -13.62 -25.25 -3.62
CA LYS A 163 -12.32 -25.73 -4.12
C LYS A 163 -11.34 -26.13 -3.03
N GLU A 164 -11.57 -25.72 -1.77
CA GLU A 164 -10.67 -25.93 -0.63
C GLU A 164 -9.24 -25.39 -0.87
N ARG A 165 -9.15 -24.29 -1.64
CA ARG A 165 -7.89 -23.62 -2.01
C ARG A 165 -8.06 -22.12 -2.00
N CYS A 166 -6.96 -21.40 -1.82
CA CYS A 166 -6.93 -19.95 -1.94
C CYS A 166 -7.05 -19.52 -3.40
N ILE A 167 -8.04 -18.67 -3.70
CA ILE A 167 -8.26 -18.15 -5.07
C ILE A 167 -7.04 -17.36 -5.58
N PHE A 168 -6.40 -16.56 -4.72
CA PHE A 168 -5.22 -15.78 -5.09
C PHE A 168 -4.04 -16.68 -5.47
N CYS A 169 -3.83 -17.79 -4.75
CA CYS A 169 -2.81 -18.76 -5.10
C CYS A 169 -3.09 -19.41 -6.47
N ASP A 170 -4.33 -19.76 -6.76
CA ASP A 170 -4.71 -20.33 -8.05
C ASP A 170 -4.57 -19.31 -9.18
N MET A 171 -4.94 -18.02 -8.93
CA MET A 171 -4.70 -16.93 -9.88
C MET A 171 -3.22 -16.73 -10.15
N LEU A 172 -2.38 -16.68 -9.09
CA LEU A 172 -0.93 -16.53 -9.23
C LEU A 172 -0.32 -17.70 -10.00
N ALA A 173 -0.71 -18.94 -9.70
CA ALA A 173 -0.24 -20.13 -10.39
C ALA A 173 -0.61 -20.14 -11.89
N GLN A 174 -1.77 -19.58 -12.25
CA GLN A 174 -2.18 -19.36 -13.63
C GLN A 174 -1.37 -18.24 -14.28
N ASP A 175 -1.19 -17.12 -13.58
CA ASP A 175 -0.55 -15.92 -14.12
C ASP A 175 0.96 -16.10 -14.31
N LEU A 176 1.61 -16.91 -13.50
CA LEU A 176 3.02 -17.32 -13.70
C LEU A 176 3.27 -18.00 -15.06
N LYS A 177 2.23 -18.55 -15.70
CA LYS A 177 2.29 -19.15 -17.05
C LYS A 177 1.82 -18.20 -18.15
N SER A 178 1.45 -16.97 -17.80
CA SER A 178 0.90 -15.98 -18.72
C SER A 178 1.94 -14.94 -19.16
N ARG A 179 1.55 -14.09 -20.11
CA ARG A 179 2.35 -12.93 -20.54
C ARG A 179 2.28 -11.74 -19.58
N ARG A 180 1.49 -11.82 -18.49
CA ARG A 180 1.24 -10.72 -17.56
C ARG A 180 2.27 -10.54 -16.47
N VAL A 181 3.18 -11.51 -16.26
CA VAL A 181 4.30 -11.36 -15.31
C VAL A 181 5.28 -10.32 -15.83
N ILE A 182 5.66 -9.37 -14.96
CA ILE A 182 6.61 -8.28 -15.24
C ILE A 182 7.99 -8.63 -14.70
N TYR A 183 8.04 -9.06 -13.45
CA TYR A 183 9.26 -9.34 -12.71
C TYR A 183 9.00 -10.41 -11.65
N GLU A 184 10.00 -11.21 -11.38
CA GLU A 184 9.99 -12.18 -10.29
C GLU A 184 11.37 -12.33 -9.66
N ASN A 185 11.38 -12.58 -8.37
CA ASN A 185 12.53 -13.04 -7.62
C ASN A 185 12.12 -14.28 -6.77
N ASP A 186 12.98 -14.70 -5.85
CA ASP A 186 12.73 -15.93 -5.08
C ASP A 186 11.46 -15.87 -4.22
N TRP A 187 11.05 -14.65 -3.81
CA TRP A 187 9.98 -14.44 -2.83
C TRP A 187 8.74 -13.76 -3.40
N PHE A 188 8.88 -12.97 -4.47
CA PHE A 188 7.82 -12.12 -4.99
C PHE A 188 7.63 -12.25 -6.49
N VAL A 189 6.40 -12.04 -6.90
CA VAL A 189 6.00 -11.91 -8.30
C VAL A 189 5.32 -10.57 -8.49
N ALA A 190 5.77 -9.81 -9.49
CA ALA A 190 5.10 -8.60 -9.96
C ALA A 190 4.41 -8.88 -11.29
N MET A 191 3.12 -8.56 -11.38
CA MET A 191 2.31 -8.86 -12.57
C MET A 191 1.24 -7.79 -12.81
N GLN A 192 0.77 -7.70 -14.05
CA GLN A 192 -0.45 -6.98 -14.40
C GLN A 192 -1.65 -7.89 -14.07
N PRO A 193 -2.60 -7.48 -13.20
CA PRO A 193 -3.79 -8.28 -12.97
C PRO A 193 -4.63 -8.38 -14.26
N PHE A 194 -5.28 -9.53 -14.49
CA PHE A 194 -6.14 -9.74 -15.66
C PHE A 194 -7.21 -8.64 -15.81
N ALA A 195 -7.85 -8.28 -14.70
CA ALA A 195 -8.88 -7.26 -14.65
C ALA A 195 -8.32 -5.92 -14.15
N SER A 196 -7.22 -5.43 -14.75
CA SER A 196 -6.62 -4.15 -14.41
C SER A 196 -7.61 -3.00 -14.55
N ARG A 197 -7.78 -2.22 -13.48
CA ARG A 197 -8.68 -1.05 -13.44
C ARG A 197 -8.07 0.19 -14.10
N SER A 198 -6.75 0.22 -14.23
CA SER A 198 -5.97 1.32 -14.79
C SER A 198 -4.85 0.78 -15.65
N SER A 199 -4.46 1.54 -16.69
CA SER A 199 -3.28 1.19 -17.48
C SER A 199 -2.05 1.07 -16.59
N TYR A 200 -1.28 0.00 -16.78
CA TYR A 200 -0.08 -0.33 -15.99
C TYR A 200 -0.35 -0.58 -14.50
N GLU A 201 -1.59 -0.84 -14.10
CA GLU A 201 -1.86 -1.34 -12.74
C GLU A 201 -1.06 -2.61 -12.50
N THR A 202 -0.29 -2.63 -11.43
CA THR A 202 0.64 -3.73 -11.13
C THR A 202 0.43 -4.24 -9.72
N TRP A 203 0.37 -5.55 -9.57
CA TRP A 203 0.37 -6.22 -8.29
C TRP A 203 1.74 -6.80 -7.98
N VAL A 204 2.17 -6.66 -6.72
CA VAL A 204 3.34 -7.35 -6.17
C VAL A 204 2.85 -8.29 -5.09
N CYS A 205 3.00 -9.59 -5.32
CA CYS A 205 2.45 -10.66 -4.47
C CYS A 205 3.58 -11.54 -3.95
N PRO A 206 3.53 -12.07 -2.71
CA PRO A 206 4.35 -13.20 -2.29
C PRO A 206 4.15 -14.40 -3.24
N ARG A 207 5.21 -15.16 -3.49
CA ARG A 207 5.10 -16.43 -4.25
C ARG A 207 4.41 -17.50 -3.42
N GLU A 208 4.79 -17.59 -2.17
CA GLU A 208 4.20 -18.52 -1.21
C GLU A 208 2.96 -17.92 -0.56
N HIS A 209 2.01 -18.76 -0.21
CA HIS A 209 0.79 -18.32 0.45
C HIS A 209 1.08 -17.58 1.75
N SER A 210 0.63 -16.34 1.82
CA SER A 210 0.79 -15.47 2.99
C SER A 210 -0.42 -14.55 3.09
N SER A 211 -1.17 -14.64 4.17
CA SER A 211 -2.43 -13.90 4.32
C SER A 211 -2.22 -12.44 4.75
N SER A 212 -1.15 -12.14 5.46
CA SER A 212 -0.97 -10.84 6.11
C SER A 212 0.43 -10.28 5.91
N PHE A 213 0.50 -9.06 5.38
CA PHE A 213 1.73 -8.27 5.37
C PHE A 213 2.22 -7.92 6.77
N VAL A 214 1.32 -7.81 7.74
CA VAL A 214 1.63 -7.34 9.10
C VAL A 214 2.15 -8.48 9.97
N THR A 215 1.43 -9.60 10.02
CA THR A 215 1.67 -10.66 10.99
C THR A 215 2.48 -11.84 10.45
N ASN A 216 2.48 -12.08 9.15
CA ASN A 216 3.25 -13.17 8.56
C ASN A 216 4.72 -12.75 8.32
N PRO A 217 5.66 -13.69 8.28
CA PRO A 217 7.03 -13.42 7.85
C PRO A 217 7.05 -12.84 6.42
N VAL A 218 7.87 -11.82 6.19
CA VAL A 218 8.09 -11.20 4.87
C VAL A 218 9.58 -10.96 4.69
N ASP A 219 10.14 -11.44 3.59
CA ASP A 219 11.49 -11.03 3.18
C ASP A 219 11.43 -9.62 2.60
N LEU A 220 11.76 -8.63 3.45
CA LEU A 220 11.65 -7.22 3.09
C LEU A 220 12.69 -6.77 2.07
N ALA A 221 13.83 -7.43 1.99
CA ALA A 221 14.85 -7.12 1.00
C ALA A 221 14.37 -7.51 -0.41
N SER A 222 13.85 -8.73 -0.57
CA SER A 222 13.26 -9.19 -1.84
C SER A 222 11.99 -8.41 -2.21
N PHE A 223 11.19 -8.01 -1.22
CA PHE A 223 10.04 -7.12 -1.44
C PHE A 223 10.48 -5.76 -1.98
N ALA A 224 11.50 -5.16 -1.37
CA ALA A 224 12.03 -3.87 -1.78
C ALA A 224 12.65 -3.92 -3.18
N ASP A 225 13.36 -5.00 -3.52
CA ASP A 225 13.90 -5.26 -4.85
C ASP A 225 12.80 -5.34 -5.91
N ALA A 226 11.75 -6.14 -5.67
CA ALA A 226 10.63 -6.26 -6.60
C ALA A 226 9.90 -4.91 -6.77
N LEU A 227 9.64 -4.20 -5.68
CA LEU A 227 8.95 -2.92 -5.69
C LEU A 227 9.75 -1.84 -6.42
N GLN A 228 11.05 -1.72 -6.15
CA GLN A 228 11.94 -0.78 -6.81
C GLN A 228 12.01 -1.04 -8.32
N THR A 229 12.24 -2.30 -8.70
CA THR A 229 12.36 -2.71 -10.10
C THR A 229 11.12 -2.31 -10.90
N VAL A 230 9.94 -2.63 -10.38
CA VAL A 230 8.67 -2.37 -11.08
C VAL A 230 8.33 -0.87 -11.10
N LEU A 231 8.45 -0.17 -9.97
CA LEU A 231 8.20 1.27 -9.92
C LEU A 231 9.13 2.03 -10.86
N SER A 232 10.42 1.66 -10.91
CA SER A 232 11.38 2.26 -11.83
C SER A 232 10.99 2.03 -13.30
N ALA A 233 10.49 0.84 -13.64
CA ALA A 233 10.02 0.57 -14.99
C ALA A 233 8.74 1.36 -15.33
N ILE A 234 7.79 1.46 -14.41
CA ILE A 234 6.56 2.26 -14.57
C ILE A 234 6.88 3.74 -14.77
N ALA A 235 7.84 4.28 -14.01
CA ALA A 235 8.22 5.68 -14.19
C ALA A 235 8.84 5.96 -15.54
N ASP A 236 9.70 5.09 -16.03
CA ASP A 236 10.29 5.25 -17.36
C ASP A 236 9.24 5.07 -18.46
N ALA A 237 8.31 4.10 -18.29
CA ALA A 237 7.24 3.87 -19.24
C ALA A 237 6.31 5.08 -19.40
N LEU A 238 6.00 5.76 -18.31
CA LEU A 238 4.93 6.76 -18.22
C LEU A 238 5.43 8.19 -17.91
N GLY A 239 6.74 8.42 -17.89
CA GLY A 239 7.32 9.73 -17.59
C GLY A 239 7.09 10.17 -16.14
N ASN A 240 7.27 9.26 -15.18
CA ASN A 240 7.09 9.50 -13.75
C ASN A 240 5.65 9.93 -13.38
N PRO A 241 4.65 9.08 -13.61
CA PRO A 241 3.25 9.40 -13.36
C PRO A 241 2.98 9.56 -11.88
N ALA A 242 1.89 10.25 -11.53
CA ALA A 242 1.31 10.13 -10.20
C ALA A 242 0.73 8.72 -10.01
N TYR A 243 0.86 8.15 -8.82
CA TYR A 243 0.35 6.81 -8.53
C TYR A 243 -0.09 6.65 -7.07
N ASN A 244 -0.96 5.71 -6.85
CA ASN A 244 -1.25 5.19 -5.52
C ASN A 244 -0.57 3.83 -5.33
N LEU A 245 -0.08 3.58 -4.12
CA LEU A 245 0.45 2.33 -3.65
C LEU A 245 -0.42 1.90 -2.47
N ILE A 246 -0.97 0.69 -2.54
CA ILE A 246 -1.97 0.22 -1.58
C ILE A 246 -1.60 -1.20 -1.17
N ILE A 247 -1.42 -1.45 0.12
CA ILE A 247 -1.23 -2.81 0.62
C ILE A 247 -2.59 -3.36 1.04
N HIS A 248 -2.99 -4.46 0.41
CA HIS A 248 -4.12 -5.29 0.78
C HIS A 248 -3.61 -6.43 1.65
N SER A 249 -4.10 -6.51 2.88
CA SER A 249 -3.69 -7.50 3.88
C SER A 249 -4.92 -8.09 4.54
N ALA A 250 -4.82 -9.31 5.06
CA ALA A 250 -5.90 -9.87 5.84
C ALA A 250 -6.25 -8.95 7.04
N PRO A 251 -7.53 -8.83 7.40
CA PRO A 251 -7.93 -8.14 8.61
C PRO A 251 -7.28 -8.72 9.86
N LEU A 252 -7.04 -7.88 10.87
CA LEU A 252 -6.53 -8.32 12.18
C LEU A 252 -7.51 -9.26 12.88
N LYS A 253 -8.80 -9.01 12.69
CA LYS A 253 -9.91 -9.80 13.24
C LYS A 253 -11.08 -9.73 12.29
N VAL A 254 -11.80 -10.83 12.11
CA VAL A 254 -13.06 -10.86 11.36
C VAL A 254 -14.27 -10.75 12.28
N ASP A 255 -15.31 -10.09 11.80
CA ASP A 255 -16.59 -10.06 12.50
C ASP A 255 -17.29 -11.42 12.32
N ARG A 256 -18.13 -11.81 13.30
CA ARG A 256 -18.88 -13.09 13.32
C ARG A 256 -19.69 -13.36 12.04
N LEU A 257 -20.01 -12.34 11.25
CA LEU A 257 -20.71 -12.47 9.96
C LEU A 257 -19.81 -13.09 8.87
N ILE A 258 -18.49 -13.04 9.03
CA ILE A 258 -17.51 -13.64 8.14
C ILE A 258 -16.90 -14.91 8.77
N GLU A 259 -17.05 -15.08 10.10
CA GLU A 259 -16.73 -16.33 10.82
C GLU A 259 -17.71 -17.42 10.40
N ARG A 260 -17.42 -18.08 9.31
CA ARG A 260 -18.13 -19.29 8.90
C ARG A 260 -17.31 -20.52 9.28
N PRO A 261 -17.94 -21.62 9.73
CA PRO A 261 -17.30 -22.67 10.55
C PRO A 261 -16.33 -23.62 9.82
N ARG A 262 -15.86 -23.31 8.60
CA ARG A 262 -15.12 -24.29 7.78
C ARG A 262 -13.68 -23.92 7.44
N THR A 263 -13.20 -22.71 7.76
CA THR A 263 -11.82 -22.35 7.47
C THR A 263 -11.34 -21.14 8.28
N HIS A 264 -10.03 -21.03 8.43
CA HIS A 264 -9.37 -19.91 9.06
C HIS A 264 -9.07 -18.80 8.03
N LEU A 265 -9.13 -17.54 8.46
CA LEU A 265 -8.83 -16.37 7.63
C LEU A 265 -7.47 -16.48 6.91
N GLU A 266 -6.50 -17.05 7.61
CA GLU A 266 -5.15 -17.29 7.11
C GLU A 266 -5.09 -18.19 5.87
N ASN A 267 -6.08 -19.04 5.62
CA ASN A 267 -6.16 -19.90 4.45
C ASN A 267 -6.86 -19.25 3.25
N LEU A 268 -7.63 -18.17 3.50
CA LEU A 268 -8.49 -17.55 2.49
C LEU A 268 -7.81 -16.43 1.74
N TYR A 269 -7.05 -15.62 2.45
CA TYR A 269 -6.52 -14.37 1.93
C TYR A 269 -5.05 -14.53 1.54
N HIS A 270 -4.64 -13.76 0.55
CA HIS A 270 -3.25 -13.65 0.14
C HIS A 270 -2.94 -12.17 -0.02
N TRP A 271 -2.08 -11.64 0.84
CA TRP A 271 -1.75 -10.23 0.79
C TRP A 271 -1.03 -9.85 -0.51
N HIS A 272 -1.28 -8.66 -0.98
CA HIS A 272 -0.62 -8.11 -2.16
C HIS A 272 -0.51 -6.60 -2.05
N LEU A 273 0.41 -6.05 -2.81
CA LEU A 273 0.57 -4.62 -2.98
C LEU A 273 0.10 -4.25 -4.38
N GLU A 274 -0.78 -3.26 -4.46
CA GLU A 274 -1.24 -2.68 -5.71
C GLU A 274 -0.51 -1.37 -6.01
N ILE A 275 -0.01 -1.21 -7.22
CA ILE A 275 0.50 0.04 -7.79
C ILE A 275 -0.49 0.49 -8.83
N VAL A 276 -1.12 1.65 -8.62
CA VAL A 276 -2.17 2.18 -9.51
C VAL A 276 -1.71 3.52 -10.09
N PRO A 277 -1.11 3.56 -11.29
CA PRO A 277 -0.76 4.80 -11.96
C PRO A 277 -2.01 5.62 -12.30
N ARG A 278 -1.95 6.93 -12.06
CA ARG A 278 -3.05 7.87 -12.30
C ARG A 278 -2.93 8.54 -13.66
N VAL A 279 -2.82 7.73 -14.71
CA VAL A 279 -2.73 8.20 -16.10
C VAL A 279 -4.08 8.69 -16.65
N ARG A 280 -5.17 8.23 -16.05
CA ARG A 280 -6.54 8.61 -16.43
C ARG A 280 -7.36 9.00 -15.20
N ARG A 281 -8.34 9.88 -15.39
CA ARG A 281 -9.29 10.25 -14.33
C ARG A 281 -10.48 9.29 -14.36
N ILE A 282 -10.88 8.82 -13.17
CA ILE A 282 -12.16 8.15 -12.96
C ILE A 282 -13.27 9.17 -13.18
N ALA A 283 -14.29 8.81 -13.95
CA ALA A 283 -15.39 9.67 -14.34
C ALA A 283 -16.77 9.10 -13.96
N GLY A 284 -17.84 9.73 -14.44
CA GLY A 284 -19.19 9.36 -14.05
C GLY A 284 -19.59 7.92 -14.39
N PHE A 285 -19.03 7.35 -15.45
CA PHE A 285 -19.31 5.96 -15.82
C PHE A 285 -18.79 4.99 -14.73
N GLU A 286 -17.53 5.13 -14.36
CA GLU A 286 -16.91 4.28 -13.34
C GLU A 286 -17.57 4.45 -11.97
N TYR A 287 -17.90 5.68 -11.57
CA TYR A 287 -18.61 5.96 -10.32
C TYR A 287 -20.05 5.40 -10.33
N GLY A 288 -20.75 5.49 -11.45
CA GLY A 288 -22.16 5.08 -11.56
C GLY A 288 -22.33 3.57 -11.71
N THR A 289 -21.37 2.89 -12.33
CA THR A 289 -21.49 1.46 -12.65
C THR A 289 -20.57 0.55 -11.83
N GLY A 290 -19.48 1.09 -11.30
CA GLY A 290 -18.40 0.29 -10.70
C GLY A 290 -17.51 -0.43 -11.72
N PHE A 291 -17.75 -0.26 -13.02
CA PHE A 291 -16.86 -0.77 -14.07
C PHE A 291 -15.74 0.22 -14.37
N PHE A 292 -14.57 -0.29 -14.67
CA PHE A 292 -13.42 0.50 -15.04
C PHE A 292 -13.12 0.36 -16.54
N VAL A 293 -12.71 1.46 -17.17
CA VAL A 293 -12.29 1.47 -18.58
C VAL A 293 -10.76 1.50 -18.63
N ASN A 294 -10.16 0.37 -18.98
CA ASN A 294 -8.73 0.27 -19.23
C ASN A 294 -8.49 0.09 -20.75
N PRO A 295 -7.86 1.08 -21.43
CA PRO A 295 -7.58 0.97 -22.86
C PRO A 295 -6.34 0.12 -23.17
N GLU A 296 -5.54 -0.23 -22.17
CA GLU A 296 -4.29 -0.98 -22.33
C GLU A 296 -4.50 -2.45 -21.94
N LEU A 297 -4.11 -3.37 -22.80
CA LEU A 297 -4.14 -4.79 -22.47
C LEU A 297 -3.06 -5.09 -21.43
N PRO A 298 -3.39 -5.84 -20.36
CA PRO A 298 -2.41 -6.20 -19.32
C PRO A 298 -1.19 -6.93 -19.87
N GLU A 299 -1.37 -7.76 -20.87
CA GLU A 299 -0.30 -8.53 -21.53
C GLU A 299 0.70 -7.60 -22.24
N ASP A 300 0.21 -6.58 -22.94
CA ASP A 300 1.04 -5.65 -23.70
C ASP A 300 1.77 -4.68 -22.76
N ALA A 301 1.08 -4.20 -21.73
CA ALA A 301 1.68 -3.39 -20.66
C ALA A 301 2.80 -4.15 -19.94
N ALA A 302 2.58 -5.43 -19.61
CA ALA A 302 3.59 -6.27 -18.97
C ALA A 302 4.81 -6.52 -19.89
N GLU A 303 4.59 -6.78 -21.18
CA GLU A 303 5.66 -6.96 -22.15
C GLU A 303 6.51 -5.69 -22.30
N TYR A 304 5.87 -4.52 -22.36
CA TYR A 304 6.55 -3.24 -22.43
C TYR A 304 7.42 -2.98 -21.20
N LEU A 305 6.89 -3.22 -19.99
CA LEU A 305 7.65 -3.06 -18.74
C LEU A 305 8.82 -4.05 -18.65
N ARG A 306 8.65 -5.33 -19.06
CA ARG A 306 9.76 -6.28 -19.14
C ARG A 306 10.88 -5.79 -20.07
N GLY A 307 10.51 -5.20 -21.20
CA GLY A 307 11.47 -4.63 -22.14
C GLY A 307 12.29 -3.48 -21.54
N ILE A 308 11.67 -2.65 -20.69
CA ILE A 308 12.38 -1.59 -19.95
C ILE A 308 13.33 -2.20 -18.92
N ILE A 309 12.87 -3.16 -18.13
CA ILE A 309 13.69 -3.84 -17.11
C ILE A 309 14.91 -4.52 -17.74
N ALA A 310 14.71 -5.20 -18.86
CA ALA A 310 15.80 -5.88 -19.56
C ALA A 310 16.88 -4.91 -20.07
N ARG A 311 16.48 -3.75 -20.62
CA ARG A 311 17.42 -2.70 -21.06
C ARG A 311 18.24 -2.17 -19.89
N LYS A 312 17.60 -1.85 -18.74
CA LYS A 312 18.30 -1.38 -17.54
C LYS A 312 19.33 -2.36 -17.01
N LYS A 313 19.02 -3.67 -17.07
CA LYS A 313 19.98 -4.72 -16.65
C LYS A 313 21.14 -4.87 -17.64
N GLY A 314 20.90 -4.60 -18.94
CA GLY A 314 21.95 -4.63 -19.97
C GLY A 314 22.88 -3.42 -19.89
N ASP A 315 22.36 -2.24 -19.61
CA ASP A 315 23.12 -0.98 -19.52
C ASP A 315 23.89 -0.83 -18.18
N GLY A 316 23.50 -1.57 -17.13
CA GLY A 316 24.16 -1.59 -15.82
C GLY A 316 25.30 -2.60 -15.67
N GLY A 317 25.64 -3.30 -16.75
CA GLY A 317 26.68 -4.34 -16.82
C GLY A 317 27.95 -3.88 -17.50
N ILE A 318 28.53 -2.70 -17.09
CA ILE A 318 29.92 -2.32 -17.38
C ILE A 318 30.61 -1.98 -16.07
#